data_022184512878bfc2af9b058ebbcfa4d3
#
_entry.id   022184512878bfc2af9b058ebbcfa4d3
#
_cell.length_a   1.000
_cell.length_b   1.000
_cell.length_c   1.000
_cell.angle_alpha   90.00
_cell.angle_beta   90.00
_cell.angle_gamma   90.00
#
_symmetry.space_group_name_H-M   'P 1'
#
loop_
_entity.id
_entity.type
_entity.pdbx_description
1 polymer ?
#
loop_
_entity_poly.entity_id
_entity_poly.type
_entity_poly.pdbx_seq_one_letter_code
_entity_poly.pdbx_strand_id
1 'polypeptide(L)'
;MSRALCRATDPHGLHARPAARFVKAMAALGVPVTVTKGERSADARSILEVLGLGVDQGSEFVVETDLAPEDLAAALSALTDLLEFSLSE
;
A
#
# COMPACT_ATOMS: atom_id res chain seq x y z
N MET A 1 -13.02 -5.53 -8.24
CA MET A 1 -12.39 -5.13 -6.98
C MET A 1 -11.34 -6.13 -6.58
N SER A 2 -10.22 -5.66 -6.11
CA SER A 2 -9.15 -6.55 -5.65
C SER A 2 -8.56 -6.05 -4.34
N ARG A 3 -8.00 -6.98 -3.55
CA ARG A 3 -7.41 -6.71 -2.24
C ARG A 3 -6.08 -7.42 -2.14
N ALA A 4 -5.15 -6.80 -1.46
CA ALA A 4 -3.87 -7.42 -1.12
C ALA A 4 -3.60 -7.23 0.36
N LEU A 5 -3.23 -8.32 1.04
CA LEU A 5 -2.71 -8.25 2.39
C LEU A 5 -1.20 -7.97 2.26
N CYS A 6 -0.77 -6.90 2.89
CA CYS A 6 0.61 -6.43 2.80
C CYS A 6 1.25 -6.40 4.18
N ARG A 7 2.58 -6.52 4.20
CA ARG A 7 3.37 -6.32 5.40
C ARG A 7 4.59 -5.48 5.04
N ALA A 8 4.83 -4.42 5.79
CA ALA A 8 5.99 -3.57 5.57
C ALA A 8 7.27 -4.31 5.97
N THR A 9 8.24 -4.38 5.07
CA THR A 9 9.52 -5.04 5.31
C THR A 9 10.68 -4.06 5.40
N ASP A 10 10.49 -2.82 4.90
CA ASP A 10 11.51 -1.78 5.01
C ASP A 10 11.67 -1.39 6.48
N PRO A 11 12.94 -1.21 6.96
CA PRO A 11 13.17 -0.81 8.37
C PRO A 11 12.44 0.47 8.78
N HIS A 12 12.12 1.36 7.83
CA HIS A 12 11.39 2.60 8.09
C HIS A 12 9.88 2.46 7.93
N GLY A 13 9.38 1.23 7.62
CA GLY A 13 7.97 1.03 7.34
C GLY A 13 7.50 1.89 6.18
N LEU A 14 6.29 2.46 6.28
CA LEU A 14 5.79 3.41 5.29
C LEU A 14 5.95 4.84 5.81
N HIS A 15 7.19 5.24 6.05
CA HIS A 15 7.59 6.60 6.43
C HIS A 15 8.61 7.12 5.44
N ALA A 16 8.75 8.44 5.35
CA ALA A 16 9.76 9.09 4.51
C ALA A 16 9.75 8.58 3.05
N ARG A 17 10.92 8.11 2.56
CA ARG A 17 11.05 7.65 1.18
C ARG A 17 10.18 6.45 0.83
N PRO A 18 10.06 5.42 1.66
CA PRO A 18 9.15 4.32 1.39
C PRO A 18 7.71 4.77 1.17
N ALA A 19 7.21 5.69 2.02
CA ALA A 19 5.86 6.21 1.87
C ALA A 19 5.70 6.96 0.54
N ALA A 20 6.67 7.77 0.18
CA ALA A 20 6.63 8.52 -1.07
C ALA A 20 6.60 7.59 -2.29
N ARG A 21 7.41 6.53 -2.28
CA ARG A 21 7.43 5.54 -3.35
C ARG A 21 6.12 4.78 -3.45
N PHE A 22 5.57 4.39 -2.30
CA PHE A 22 4.28 3.69 -2.24
C PHE A 22 3.16 4.55 -2.83
N VAL A 23 3.07 5.80 -2.37
CA VAL A 23 2.04 6.75 -2.84
C VAL A 23 2.17 6.99 -4.34
N LYS A 24 3.40 7.17 -4.83
CA LYS A 24 3.63 7.39 -6.26
C LYS A 24 3.16 6.20 -7.09
N ALA A 25 3.45 4.98 -6.64
CA ALA A 25 3.03 3.76 -7.35
C ALA A 25 1.50 3.62 -7.37
N MET A 26 0.84 3.92 -6.25
CA MET A 26 -0.62 3.84 -6.16
C MET A 26 -1.28 4.94 -7.00
N ALA A 27 -0.74 6.15 -6.98
CA ALA A 27 -1.27 7.25 -7.78
C ALA A 27 -1.14 6.97 -9.29
N ALA A 28 -0.12 6.26 -9.70
CA ALA A 28 0.09 5.91 -11.11
C ALA A 28 -1.00 4.97 -11.66
N LEU A 29 -1.76 4.30 -10.79
CA LEU A 29 -2.86 3.45 -11.23
C LEU A 29 -4.04 4.24 -11.79
N GLY A 30 -4.15 5.51 -11.47
CA GLY A 30 -5.18 6.40 -12.03
C GLY A 30 -6.60 6.18 -11.50
N VAL A 31 -6.75 5.41 -10.43
CA VAL A 31 -8.04 5.12 -9.79
C VAL A 31 -7.87 5.20 -8.27
N PRO A 32 -8.97 5.33 -7.52
CA PRO A 32 -8.91 5.33 -6.07
C PRO A 32 -8.33 4.02 -5.54
N VAL A 33 -7.43 4.15 -4.56
CA VAL A 33 -6.82 3.03 -3.85
C VAL A 33 -6.90 3.33 -2.37
N THR A 34 -7.39 2.38 -1.58
CA THR A 34 -7.53 2.55 -0.12
C THR A 34 -6.54 1.65 0.60
N VAL A 35 -5.90 2.21 1.62
CA VAL A 35 -5.04 1.46 2.54
C VAL A 35 -5.71 1.42 3.90
N THR A 36 -5.81 0.23 4.48
CA THR A 36 -6.41 0.06 5.81
C THR A 36 -5.42 -0.62 6.74
N LYS A 37 -5.23 -0.04 7.91
CA LYS A 37 -4.43 -0.64 8.98
C LYS A 37 -5.29 -0.66 10.24
N GLY A 38 -5.69 -1.87 10.66
CA GLY A 38 -6.61 -2.01 11.79
C GLY A 38 -7.95 -1.35 11.46
N GLU A 39 -8.35 -0.38 12.27
CA GLU A 39 -9.60 0.35 12.09
C GLU A 39 -9.43 1.66 11.33
N ARG A 40 -8.22 1.97 10.88
CA ARG A 40 -7.91 3.25 10.21
C ARG A 40 -7.73 3.02 8.73
N SER A 41 -8.26 3.93 7.93
CA SER A 41 -8.16 3.90 6.47
C SER A 41 -7.56 5.20 5.96
N ALA A 42 -6.88 5.11 4.82
CA ALA A 42 -6.27 6.25 4.17
C ALA A 42 -6.41 6.12 2.65
N ASP A 43 -6.41 7.26 1.97
CA ASP A 43 -6.27 7.30 0.52
C ASP A 43 -4.80 7.00 0.21
N ALA A 44 -4.53 5.91 -0.49
CA ALA A 44 -3.18 5.49 -0.81
C ALA A 44 -2.44 6.47 -1.73
N ARG A 45 -3.16 7.44 -2.30
CA ARG A 45 -2.58 8.48 -3.15
C ARG A 45 -2.23 9.75 -2.38
N SER A 46 -2.49 9.78 -1.08
CA SER A 46 -2.19 10.92 -0.22
C SER A 46 -1.06 10.56 0.73
N ILE A 47 0.10 11.21 0.57
CA ILE A 47 1.26 10.95 1.44
C ILE A 47 0.95 11.28 2.90
N LEU A 48 0.23 12.36 3.16
CA LEU A 48 -0.11 12.74 4.53
C LEU A 48 -1.01 11.70 5.20
N GLU A 49 -2.00 11.16 4.46
CA GLU A 49 -2.89 10.15 5.02
C GLU A 49 -2.16 8.84 5.26
N VAL A 50 -1.31 8.41 4.33
CA VAL A 50 -0.52 7.18 4.50
C VAL A 50 0.43 7.31 5.68
N LEU A 51 1.12 8.44 5.82
CA LEU A 51 1.99 8.69 6.98
C LEU A 51 1.19 8.64 8.28
N GLY A 52 -0.04 9.13 8.27
CA GLY A 52 -0.92 9.14 9.44
C GLY A 52 -1.35 7.75 9.91
N LEU A 53 -1.23 6.72 9.08
CA LEU A 53 -1.57 5.35 9.49
C LEU A 53 -0.56 4.75 10.45
N GLY A 54 0.67 5.23 10.47
CA GLY A 54 1.72 4.69 11.34
C GLY A 54 2.12 3.27 10.98
N VAL A 55 2.35 2.98 9.72
CA VAL A 55 2.79 1.65 9.27
C VAL A 55 4.29 1.51 9.51
N ASP A 56 4.65 0.76 10.54
CA ASP A 56 6.04 0.48 10.91
C ASP A 56 6.52 -0.83 10.31
N GLN A 57 7.82 -1.11 10.42
CA GLN A 57 8.35 -2.39 9.98
C GLN A 57 7.60 -3.53 10.65
N GLY A 58 7.15 -4.49 9.86
CA GLY A 58 6.39 -5.65 10.35
C GLY A 58 4.89 -5.42 10.45
N SER A 59 4.42 -4.19 10.33
CA SER A 59 2.98 -3.90 10.35
C SER A 59 2.29 -4.49 9.13
N GLU A 60 1.10 -5.04 9.36
CA GLU A 60 0.24 -5.50 8.28
C GLU A 60 -0.78 -4.43 7.92
N PHE A 61 -1.10 -4.36 6.64
CA PHE A 61 -2.12 -3.44 6.13
C PHE A 61 -2.74 -4.04 4.87
N VAL A 62 -3.92 -3.56 4.53
CA VAL A 62 -4.69 -4.06 3.37
C VAL A 62 -4.77 -2.94 2.33
N VAL A 63 -4.50 -3.30 1.09
CA VAL A 63 -4.64 -2.38 -0.06
C VAL A 63 -5.82 -2.86 -0.90
N GLU A 64 -6.75 -1.96 -1.19
CA GLU A 64 -7.95 -2.26 -1.96
C GLU A 64 -8.12 -1.28 -3.12
N THR A 65 -8.56 -1.79 -4.26
CA THR A 65 -8.86 -0.98 -5.45
C THR A 65 -9.88 -1.70 -6.32
N ASP A 66 -10.52 -0.95 -7.22
CA ASP A 66 -11.49 -1.50 -8.18
C ASP A 66 -10.80 -2.14 -9.40
N LEU A 67 -9.49 -2.00 -9.52
CA LEU A 67 -8.75 -2.61 -10.62
C LEU A 67 -8.73 -4.13 -10.51
N ALA A 68 -8.38 -4.77 -11.63
CA ALA A 68 -8.18 -6.21 -11.66
C ALA A 68 -6.99 -6.60 -10.76
N PRO A 69 -7.00 -7.84 -10.18
CA PRO A 69 -5.92 -8.28 -9.31
C PRO A 69 -4.54 -8.21 -9.96
N GLU A 70 -4.42 -8.49 -11.24
CA GLU A 70 -3.14 -8.45 -11.96
C GLU A 70 -2.57 -7.03 -12.03
N ASP A 71 -3.42 -6.01 -12.10
CA ASP A 71 -2.97 -4.61 -12.13
C ASP A 71 -2.45 -4.19 -10.75
N LEU A 72 -3.17 -4.58 -9.70
CA LEU A 72 -2.72 -4.32 -8.33
C LEU A 72 -1.42 -5.07 -8.04
N ALA A 73 -1.34 -6.33 -8.44
CA ALA A 73 -0.14 -7.14 -8.23
C ALA A 73 1.07 -6.53 -8.95
N ALA A 74 0.89 -6.03 -10.17
CA ALA A 74 1.98 -5.40 -10.92
C ALA A 74 2.51 -4.17 -10.19
N ALA A 75 1.62 -3.33 -9.66
CA ALA A 75 2.02 -2.14 -8.91
C ALA A 75 2.77 -2.50 -7.62
N LEU A 76 2.27 -3.48 -6.87
CA LEU A 76 2.90 -3.91 -5.62
C LEU A 76 4.22 -4.65 -5.87
N SER A 77 4.33 -5.37 -6.98
CA SER A 77 5.57 -6.07 -7.35
C SER A 77 6.75 -5.12 -7.58
N ALA A 78 6.48 -3.87 -7.93
CA ALA A 78 7.51 -2.85 -8.06
C ALA A 78 8.04 -2.36 -6.70
N LEU A 79 7.40 -2.76 -5.60
CA LEU A 79 7.69 -2.30 -4.25
C LEU A 79 8.18 -3.43 -3.33
N THR A 80 8.71 -4.52 -3.90
CA THR A 80 9.11 -5.70 -3.11
C THR A 80 10.27 -5.44 -2.14
N ASP A 81 11.00 -4.35 -2.34
CA ASP A 81 12.00 -3.88 -1.39
C ASP A 81 11.40 -3.15 -0.19
N LEU A 82 10.13 -2.77 -0.26
CA LEU A 82 9.43 -2.04 0.81
C LEU A 82 8.46 -2.91 1.59
N LEU A 83 7.84 -3.87 0.91
CA LEU A 83 6.77 -4.67 1.47
C LEU A 83 6.69 -6.03 0.79
N GLU A 84 6.03 -6.95 1.45
CA GLU A 84 5.59 -8.19 0.82
C GLU A 84 4.08 -8.20 0.78
N PHE A 85 3.50 -8.94 -0.16
CA PHE A 85 2.06 -8.95 -0.32
C PHE A 85 1.55 -10.29 -0.80
N SER A 86 0.27 -10.56 -0.52
CA SER A 86 -0.47 -11.66 -1.12
C SER A 86 -1.84 -11.15 -1.51
N LEU A 87 -2.29 -11.52 -2.70
CA LEU A 87 -3.63 -11.15 -3.14
C LEU A 87 -4.66 -11.98 -2.38
N SER A 88 -5.76 -11.35 -1.99
CA SER A 88 -6.90 -12.02 -1.41
C SER A 88 -8.13 -11.77 -2.27
N GLU A 89 -9.00 -12.72 -2.32
CA GLU A 89 -10.23 -12.63 -3.09
C GLU A 89 -11.43 -12.25 -2.23
#